data_74abf9a3b65935c20bcd5d948c64d8f7
#
_entry.id   74abf9a3b65935c20bcd5d948c64d8f7
#
_cell.length_a   1.000
_cell.length_b   1.000
_cell.length_c   1.000
_cell.angle_alpha   90.00
_cell.angle_beta   90.00
_cell.angle_gamma   90.00
#
_symmetry.space_group_name_H-M   'P 1'
#
loop_
_entity.id
_entity.type
_entity.pdbx_description
1 polymer ?
#
loop_
_entity_poly.entity_id
_entity_poly.type
_entity_poly.pdbx_seq_one_letter_code
_entity_poly.pdbx_strand_id
1 'polypeptide(L)'
;LQTITQHKTVCLCISEIQNYDSYTESHSFNVAVLSLVIGIKLGLSESELLDLGMGAIVHDIGKLYIQRKLLNKAEKLTNVDYTELKRHTQYGHDMLANVDGISQEVRDIILDHHERMNGSGYPRGLKRDEIGLFSKIVMVADAFDAMTSDRIYKKGVTPYEAVRVIKAMGGVLFDPDVVEAFLSTVVPYPAGSMVELSNGQIGVVTASDPDLTVRVIYDEQGYKVNEAKEFVLDEDTELKVIRIS
;
A
#
# COMPACT_ATOMS: atom_id res chain seq x y z
N LEU A 1 -17.82 2.91 -7.59
CA LEU A 1 -17.88 1.44 -7.63
C LEU A 1 -18.22 0.93 -9.02
N GLN A 2 -19.39 1.25 -9.62
CA GLN A 2 -19.74 0.79 -10.98
C GLN A 2 -18.67 1.06 -12.02
N THR A 3 -17.99 2.19 -11.97
CA THR A 3 -16.90 2.55 -12.90
C THR A 3 -15.66 1.68 -12.69
N ILE A 4 -15.34 1.33 -11.45
CA ILE A 4 -14.20 0.47 -11.10
C ILE A 4 -14.46 -0.98 -11.49
N THR A 5 -15.70 -1.50 -11.28
CA THR A 5 -16.07 -2.88 -11.62
C THR A 5 -16.18 -3.14 -13.14
N GLN A 6 -16.42 -2.11 -13.96
CA GLN A 6 -16.49 -2.23 -15.42
C GLN A 6 -15.10 -2.38 -16.08
N HIS A 7 -14.04 -1.97 -15.43
CA HIS A 7 -12.68 -2.07 -15.95
C HIS A 7 -11.93 -3.25 -15.31
N LYS A 8 -11.93 -4.40 -16.00
CA LYS A 8 -11.21 -5.63 -15.56
C LYS A 8 -9.69 -5.45 -15.40
N THR A 9 -9.15 -4.32 -15.80
CA THR A 9 -7.73 -3.99 -15.66
C THR A 9 -7.62 -2.52 -15.32
N VAL A 10 -7.83 -2.19 -14.05
CA VAL A 10 -7.51 -0.85 -13.54
C VAL A 10 -6.04 -0.87 -13.13
N CYS A 11 -5.15 -0.47 -14.02
CA CYS A 11 -3.79 -0.08 -13.66
C CYS A 11 -3.89 1.20 -12.84
N LEU A 12 -3.79 1.09 -11.52
CA LEU A 12 -3.63 2.24 -10.67
C LEU A 12 -2.24 2.84 -10.91
N CYS A 13 -2.21 3.99 -11.56
CA CYS A 13 -1.02 4.81 -11.62
C CYS A 13 -0.84 5.44 -10.24
N ILE A 14 0.04 4.85 -9.41
CA ILE A 14 0.26 5.21 -8.01
C ILE A 14 0.70 6.66 -7.86
N SER A 15 1.37 7.22 -8.88
CA SER A 15 1.78 8.63 -8.90
C SER A 15 0.60 9.62 -8.84
N GLU A 16 -0.61 9.22 -9.26
CA GLU A 16 -1.79 10.07 -9.19
C GLU A 16 -2.45 10.08 -7.82
N ILE A 17 -2.29 8.98 -7.05
CA ILE A 17 -2.86 8.86 -5.69
C ILE A 17 -2.08 9.68 -4.67
N GLN A 18 -0.78 9.90 -4.87
CA GLN A 18 0.11 10.61 -3.93
C GLN A 18 -0.10 12.14 -3.88
N ASN A 19 -0.91 12.74 -4.76
CA ASN A 19 -1.07 14.19 -4.87
C ASN A 19 -2.25 14.79 -4.07
N TYR A 20 -2.93 14.02 -3.21
CA TYR A 20 -4.03 14.53 -2.38
C TYR A 20 -3.56 14.95 -0.99
N ASP A 21 -3.91 16.19 -0.64
CA ASP A 21 -3.52 16.90 0.60
C ASP A 21 -4.26 16.40 1.84
N SER A 22 -3.54 16.17 2.93
CA SER A 22 -3.83 15.72 4.30
C SER A 22 -3.70 14.19 4.52
N TYR A 23 -2.65 13.82 5.26
CA TYR A 23 -2.17 12.44 5.44
C TYR A 23 -3.25 11.44 5.92
N THR A 24 -4.15 11.81 6.81
CA THR A 24 -5.08 10.84 7.42
C THR A 24 -6.28 10.52 6.51
N GLU A 25 -6.83 11.53 5.83
CA GLU A 25 -7.98 11.33 4.94
C GLU A 25 -7.58 10.65 3.64
N SER A 26 -6.45 11.06 3.04
CA SER A 26 -5.91 10.43 1.83
C SER A 26 -5.48 8.98 2.07
N HIS A 27 -4.86 8.68 3.23
CA HIS A 27 -4.45 7.32 3.60
C HIS A 27 -5.64 6.34 3.60
N SER A 28 -6.69 6.62 4.35
CA SER A 28 -7.86 5.72 4.41
C SER A 28 -8.52 5.55 3.04
N PHE A 29 -8.56 6.60 2.23
CA PHE A 29 -9.08 6.53 0.86
C PHE A 29 -8.19 5.67 -0.04
N ASN A 30 -6.87 5.86 0.00
CA ASN A 30 -5.91 5.09 -0.78
C ASN A 30 -5.97 3.60 -0.42
N VAL A 31 -5.99 3.29 0.88
CA VAL A 31 -6.12 1.91 1.38
C VAL A 31 -7.43 1.29 0.88
N ALA A 32 -8.54 2.02 0.91
CA ALA A 32 -9.82 1.51 0.42
C ALA A 32 -9.79 1.26 -1.10
N VAL A 33 -9.25 2.17 -1.90
CA VAL A 33 -9.14 2.00 -3.36
C VAL A 33 -8.27 0.79 -3.68
N LEU A 34 -7.10 0.66 -3.06
CA LEU A 34 -6.20 -0.49 -3.26
C LEU A 34 -6.88 -1.79 -2.85
N SER A 35 -7.53 -1.83 -1.68
CA SER A 35 -8.25 -3.00 -1.20
C SER A 35 -9.34 -3.45 -2.16
N LEU A 36 -10.13 -2.49 -2.69
CA LEU A 36 -11.18 -2.78 -3.67
C LEU A 36 -10.61 -3.36 -4.97
N VAL A 37 -9.50 -2.82 -5.47
CA VAL A 37 -8.86 -3.33 -6.69
C VAL A 37 -8.34 -4.75 -6.48
N ILE A 38 -7.69 -5.03 -5.34
CA ILE A 38 -7.26 -6.38 -4.96
C ILE A 38 -8.47 -7.32 -4.84
N GLY A 39 -9.54 -6.87 -4.15
CA GLY A 39 -10.77 -7.65 -3.99
C GLY A 39 -11.45 -8.01 -5.31
N ILE A 40 -11.51 -7.05 -6.26
CA ILE A 40 -12.01 -7.30 -7.62
C ILE A 40 -11.16 -8.37 -8.32
N LYS A 41 -9.85 -8.29 -8.20
CA LYS A 41 -8.93 -9.26 -8.78
C LYS A 41 -9.10 -10.66 -8.20
N LEU A 42 -9.39 -10.76 -6.91
CA LEU A 42 -9.70 -12.02 -6.23
C LEU A 42 -11.13 -12.53 -6.51
N GLY A 43 -11.94 -11.78 -7.25
CA GLY A 43 -13.28 -12.20 -7.65
C GLY A 43 -14.36 -12.00 -6.59
N LEU A 44 -14.17 -11.09 -5.65
CA LEU A 44 -15.17 -10.78 -4.63
C LEU A 44 -16.46 -10.26 -5.28
N SER A 45 -17.60 -10.63 -4.71
CA SER A 45 -18.93 -10.13 -5.11
C SER A 45 -19.10 -8.65 -4.73
N GLU A 46 -20.13 -8.00 -5.30
CA GLU A 46 -20.43 -6.59 -5.02
C GLU A 46 -20.70 -6.34 -3.52
N SER A 47 -21.39 -7.25 -2.83
CA SER A 47 -21.63 -7.15 -1.39
C SER A 47 -20.35 -7.28 -0.56
N GLU A 48 -19.46 -8.19 -0.92
CA GLU A 48 -18.15 -8.36 -0.28
C GLU A 48 -17.26 -7.14 -0.51
N LEU A 49 -17.29 -6.56 -1.71
CA LEU A 49 -16.57 -5.32 -2.02
C LEU A 49 -17.10 -4.11 -1.23
N LEU A 50 -18.40 -4.05 -0.95
CA LEU A 50 -18.96 -3.00 -0.08
C LEU A 50 -18.45 -3.12 1.35
N ASP A 51 -18.45 -4.31 1.93
CA ASP A 51 -17.92 -4.55 3.27
C ASP A 51 -16.41 -4.31 3.33
N LEU A 52 -15.65 -4.81 2.35
CA LEU A 52 -14.21 -4.57 2.26
C LEU A 52 -13.88 -3.07 2.18
N GLY A 53 -14.57 -2.34 1.30
CA GLY A 53 -14.37 -0.91 1.11
C GLY A 53 -14.74 -0.11 2.36
N MET A 54 -15.85 -0.45 3.02
CA MET A 54 -16.26 0.18 4.29
C MET A 54 -15.20 -0.08 5.38
N GLY A 55 -14.80 -1.34 5.57
CA GLY A 55 -13.78 -1.71 6.55
C GLY A 55 -12.46 -1.01 6.30
N ALA A 56 -12.01 -0.94 5.04
CA ALA A 56 -10.79 -0.26 4.66
C ALA A 56 -10.82 1.26 4.92
N ILE A 57 -11.97 1.93 4.69
CA ILE A 57 -12.11 3.37 5.00
C ILE A 57 -12.02 3.63 6.51
N VAL A 58 -12.62 2.77 7.33
CA VAL A 58 -12.71 2.99 8.78
C VAL A 58 -11.70 2.17 9.60
N HIS A 59 -10.74 1.49 8.96
CA HIS A 59 -9.80 0.58 9.65
C HIS A 59 -9.09 1.25 10.84
N ASP A 60 -8.79 2.52 10.70
CA ASP A 60 -8.04 3.35 11.65
C ASP A 60 -8.93 4.22 12.56
N ILE A 61 -10.26 4.06 12.54
CA ILE A 61 -11.20 4.93 13.26
C ILE A 61 -10.91 5.03 14.76
N GLY A 62 -10.37 3.98 15.35
CA GLY A 62 -9.99 3.96 16.77
C GLY A 62 -8.85 4.92 17.14
N LYS A 63 -8.12 5.48 16.17
CA LYS A 63 -7.14 6.55 16.41
C LYS A 63 -7.77 7.81 17.02
N LEU A 64 -9.08 7.99 16.88
CA LEU A 64 -9.83 9.06 17.56
C LEU A 64 -9.72 9.00 19.08
N TYR A 65 -9.48 7.82 19.65
CA TYR A 65 -9.28 7.62 21.10
C TYR A 65 -7.82 7.70 21.54
N ILE A 66 -6.90 7.82 20.59
CA ILE A 66 -5.48 8.03 20.88
C ILE A 66 -5.19 9.52 21.05
N GLN A 67 -4.40 9.87 22.06
CA GLN A 67 -4.03 11.26 22.29
C GLN A 67 -3.29 11.83 21.08
N ARG A 68 -3.74 12.98 20.56
CA ARG A 68 -3.12 13.66 19.41
C ARG A 68 -1.62 13.91 19.59
N LYS A 69 -1.18 14.19 20.82
CA LYS A 69 0.23 14.38 21.17
C LYS A 69 1.05 13.11 20.90
N LEU A 70 0.45 11.94 21.10
CA LEU A 70 1.11 10.66 20.84
C LEU A 70 1.14 10.34 19.33
N LEU A 71 0.03 10.59 18.62
CA LEU A 71 -0.05 10.40 17.16
C LEU A 71 0.96 11.28 16.40
N ASN A 72 1.18 12.52 16.88
CA ASN A 72 2.06 13.51 16.25
C ASN A 72 3.44 13.62 16.93
N LYS A 73 3.82 12.61 17.74
CA LYS A 73 5.09 12.63 18.47
C LYS A 73 6.28 12.54 17.51
N ALA A 74 7.13 13.59 17.52
CA ALA A 74 8.30 13.70 16.66
C ALA A 74 9.47 12.81 17.11
N GLU A 75 9.55 12.57 18.41
CA GLU A 75 10.61 11.78 19.00
C GLU A 75 10.36 10.29 18.80
N LYS A 76 11.40 9.49 18.92
CA LYS A 76 11.30 8.04 18.85
C LYS A 76 10.29 7.52 19.87
N LEU A 77 9.34 6.73 19.39
CA LEU A 77 8.32 6.10 20.22
C LEU A 77 8.97 5.11 21.21
N THR A 78 8.51 5.17 22.46
CA THR A 78 8.87 4.19 23.49
C THR A 78 7.99 2.93 23.35
N ASN A 79 8.34 1.86 24.05
CA ASN A 79 7.50 0.64 24.08
C ASN A 79 6.09 0.93 24.65
N VAL A 80 5.98 1.85 25.61
CA VAL A 80 4.68 2.28 26.17
C VAL A 80 3.86 3.01 25.10
N ASP A 81 4.49 3.93 24.36
CA ASP A 81 3.85 4.63 23.25
C ASP A 81 3.32 3.64 22.18
N TYR A 82 4.14 2.66 21.82
CA TYR A 82 3.74 1.61 20.88
C TYR A 82 2.57 0.78 21.39
N THR A 83 2.58 0.42 22.67
CA THR A 83 1.48 -0.35 23.28
C THR A 83 0.19 0.44 23.22
N GLU A 84 0.22 1.74 23.52
CA GLU A 84 -0.97 2.58 23.46
C GLU A 84 -1.44 2.79 21.99
N LEU A 85 -0.52 3.03 21.07
CA LEU A 85 -0.87 3.17 19.65
C LEU A 85 -1.55 1.93 19.08
N LYS A 86 -1.09 0.73 19.44
CA LYS A 86 -1.71 -0.53 19.00
C LYS A 86 -3.15 -0.70 19.43
N ARG A 87 -3.57 -0.03 20.51
CA ARG A 87 -4.94 -0.12 21.03
C ARG A 87 -5.99 0.50 20.10
N HIS A 88 -5.58 1.29 19.07
CA HIS A 88 -6.56 1.85 18.13
C HIS A 88 -7.41 0.75 17.46
N THR A 89 -6.84 -0.44 17.21
CA THR A 89 -7.58 -1.56 16.61
C THR A 89 -8.74 -2.00 17.52
N GLN A 90 -8.46 -2.18 18.80
CA GLN A 90 -9.48 -2.54 19.79
C GLN A 90 -10.47 -1.39 20.00
N TYR A 91 -10.01 -0.15 20.13
CA TYR A 91 -10.89 1.01 20.29
C TYR A 91 -11.84 1.15 19.10
N GLY A 92 -11.36 1.00 17.87
CA GLY A 92 -12.20 1.05 16.67
C GLY A 92 -13.22 -0.08 16.63
N HIS A 93 -12.80 -1.30 16.93
CA HIS A 93 -13.68 -2.45 17.03
C HIS A 93 -14.80 -2.22 18.08
N ASP A 94 -14.46 -1.80 19.30
CA ASP A 94 -15.40 -1.56 20.38
C ASP A 94 -16.38 -0.41 20.06
N MET A 95 -15.89 0.63 19.37
CA MET A 95 -16.71 1.76 18.92
C MET A 95 -17.82 1.33 17.96
N LEU A 96 -17.55 0.37 17.09
CA LEU A 96 -18.50 -0.11 16.08
C LEU A 96 -19.21 -1.41 16.45
N ALA A 97 -18.94 -1.98 17.64
CA ALA A 97 -19.48 -3.26 18.07
C ALA A 97 -21.02 -3.34 18.08
N ASN A 98 -21.68 -2.24 18.43
CA ASN A 98 -23.13 -2.14 18.56
C ASN A 98 -23.76 -1.18 17.53
N VAL A 99 -23.06 -0.87 16.46
CA VAL A 99 -23.61 -0.02 15.39
C VAL A 99 -24.34 -0.90 14.39
N ASP A 100 -25.62 -0.63 14.20
CA ASP A 100 -26.45 -1.33 13.22
C ASP A 100 -25.94 -1.11 11.80
N GLY A 101 -26.02 -2.16 10.97
CA GLY A 101 -25.59 -2.09 9.56
C GLY A 101 -24.07 -2.26 9.33
N ILE A 102 -23.28 -2.43 10.38
CA ILE A 102 -21.87 -2.82 10.28
C ILE A 102 -21.75 -4.34 10.34
N SER A 103 -21.20 -4.95 9.28
CA SER A 103 -20.99 -6.41 9.23
C SER A 103 -19.89 -6.86 10.19
N GLN A 104 -19.82 -8.17 10.45
CA GLN A 104 -18.74 -8.75 11.25
C GLN A 104 -17.40 -8.60 10.52
N GLU A 105 -17.41 -8.76 9.22
CA GLU A 105 -16.23 -8.61 8.35
C GLU A 105 -15.61 -7.20 8.47
N VAL A 106 -16.42 -6.13 8.51
CA VAL A 106 -15.94 -4.77 8.74
C VAL A 106 -15.29 -4.63 10.11
N ARG A 107 -15.92 -5.20 11.16
CA ARG A 107 -15.34 -5.19 12.53
C ARG A 107 -14.03 -5.96 12.61
N ASP A 108 -13.96 -7.11 11.92
CA ASP A 108 -12.73 -7.93 11.86
C ASP A 108 -11.60 -7.20 11.12
N ILE A 109 -11.88 -6.47 10.04
CA ILE A 109 -10.88 -5.61 9.39
C ILE A 109 -10.30 -4.60 10.39
N ILE A 110 -11.15 -3.89 11.12
CA ILE A 110 -10.70 -2.86 12.08
C ILE A 110 -9.81 -3.47 13.16
N LEU A 111 -10.17 -4.67 13.64
CA LEU A 111 -9.42 -5.35 14.69
C LEU A 111 -8.09 -5.91 14.17
N ASP A 112 -8.09 -6.54 12.98
CA ASP A 112 -7.05 -7.46 12.55
C ASP A 112 -6.13 -6.95 11.43
N HIS A 113 -6.33 -5.74 10.89
CA HIS A 113 -5.52 -5.22 9.78
C HIS A 113 -4.01 -5.09 10.09
N HIS A 114 -3.63 -5.16 11.35
CA HIS A 114 -2.23 -5.21 11.79
C HIS A 114 -1.75 -6.61 12.21
N GLU A 115 -2.55 -7.64 12.01
CA GLU A 115 -2.06 -9.01 12.17
C GLU A 115 -1.03 -9.34 11.09
N ARG A 116 -0.30 -10.45 11.25
CA ARG A 116 0.68 -10.92 10.27
C ARG A 116 0.59 -12.44 10.19
N MET A 117 0.70 -13.01 8.98
CA MET A 117 0.54 -14.46 8.72
C MET A 117 1.39 -15.35 9.63
N ASN A 118 2.54 -14.85 10.11
CA ASN A 118 3.44 -15.57 11.01
C ASN A 118 3.10 -15.40 12.51
N GLY A 119 2.06 -14.65 12.87
CA GLY A 119 1.64 -14.38 14.24
C GLY A 119 2.44 -13.27 14.95
N SER A 120 3.28 -12.52 14.24
CA SER A 120 4.01 -11.39 14.83
C SER A 120 3.21 -10.09 14.89
N GLY A 121 1.96 -10.12 14.39
CA GLY A 121 1.05 -8.99 14.36
C GLY A 121 0.38 -8.70 15.70
N TYR A 122 -0.62 -7.85 15.68
CA TYR A 122 -1.44 -7.47 16.82
C TYR A 122 -2.88 -7.16 16.39
N PRO A 123 -3.87 -7.17 17.32
CA PRO A 123 -3.76 -7.30 18.77
C PRO A 123 -3.73 -8.73 19.26
N ARG A 124 -4.16 -9.72 18.45
CA ARG A 124 -4.41 -11.11 18.86
C ARG A 124 -3.26 -12.07 18.57
N GLY A 125 -2.34 -11.69 17.67
CA GLY A 125 -1.24 -12.55 17.20
C GLY A 125 -1.74 -13.73 16.37
N LEU A 126 -2.76 -13.50 15.55
CA LEU A 126 -3.37 -14.50 14.68
C LEU A 126 -2.39 -15.00 13.61
N LYS A 127 -2.59 -16.24 13.15
CA LYS A 127 -1.76 -16.86 12.11
C LYS A 127 -2.61 -17.33 10.94
N ARG A 128 -2.08 -17.17 9.74
CA ARG A 128 -2.61 -17.79 8.50
C ARG A 128 -4.15 -17.79 8.42
N ASP A 129 -4.75 -18.98 8.58
CA ASP A 129 -6.18 -19.19 8.38
C ASP A 129 -7.06 -18.61 9.50
N GLU A 130 -6.45 -18.17 10.61
CA GLU A 130 -7.15 -17.45 11.67
C GLU A 130 -7.47 -15.98 11.27
N ILE A 131 -6.81 -15.46 10.23
CA ILE A 131 -7.01 -14.09 9.72
C ILE A 131 -8.01 -14.14 8.57
N GLY A 132 -9.09 -13.36 8.63
CA GLY A 132 -10.08 -13.24 7.57
C GLY A 132 -9.50 -12.65 6.28
N LEU A 133 -10.05 -13.05 5.12
CA LEU A 133 -9.56 -12.63 3.81
C LEU A 133 -9.54 -11.09 3.66
N PHE A 134 -10.60 -10.40 4.12
CA PHE A 134 -10.68 -8.95 3.99
C PHE A 134 -9.61 -8.23 4.83
N SER A 135 -9.33 -8.73 6.04
CA SER A 135 -8.21 -8.23 6.85
C SER A 135 -6.87 -8.45 6.17
N LYS A 136 -6.65 -9.61 5.51
CA LYS A 136 -5.43 -9.89 4.73
C LYS A 136 -5.27 -8.93 3.55
N ILE A 137 -6.37 -8.55 2.88
CA ILE A 137 -6.35 -7.58 1.78
C ILE A 137 -5.97 -6.19 2.30
N VAL A 138 -6.66 -5.71 3.33
CA VAL A 138 -6.39 -4.39 3.92
C VAL A 138 -4.98 -4.31 4.49
N MET A 139 -4.46 -5.39 5.08
CA MET A 139 -3.08 -5.50 5.57
C MET A 139 -2.03 -5.20 4.50
N VAL A 140 -2.21 -5.69 3.27
CA VAL A 140 -1.30 -5.44 2.14
C VAL A 140 -1.46 -4.00 1.66
N ALA A 141 -2.69 -3.53 1.49
CA ALA A 141 -2.99 -2.17 1.03
C ALA A 141 -2.46 -1.10 2.00
N ASP A 142 -2.70 -1.28 3.31
CA ASP A 142 -2.20 -0.40 4.37
C ASP A 142 -0.67 -0.37 4.40
N ALA A 143 -0.02 -1.54 4.36
CA ALA A 143 1.43 -1.62 4.36
C ALA A 143 2.04 -0.91 3.14
N PHE A 144 1.43 -1.05 1.96
CA PHE A 144 1.88 -0.38 0.75
C PHE A 144 1.75 1.14 0.85
N ASP A 145 0.56 1.66 1.20
CA ASP A 145 0.35 3.10 1.36
C ASP A 145 1.25 3.69 2.46
N ALA A 146 1.38 2.99 3.58
CA ALA A 146 2.27 3.40 4.68
C ALA A 146 3.75 3.47 4.30
N MET A 147 4.21 2.67 3.34
CA MET A 147 5.59 2.72 2.84
C MET A 147 5.79 3.83 1.82
N THR A 148 4.82 4.10 0.95
CA THR A 148 4.95 5.05 -0.16
C THR A 148 4.59 6.48 0.21
N SER A 149 3.81 6.69 1.27
CA SER A 149 3.40 8.02 1.73
C SER A 149 4.48 8.71 2.55
N ASP A 150 4.67 10.02 2.27
CA ASP A 150 5.52 10.88 3.09
C ASP A 150 4.87 11.09 4.47
N ARG A 151 5.64 10.83 5.52
CA ARG A 151 5.22 11.08 6.91
C ARG A 151 6.10 12.17 7.52
N ILE A 152 5.59 12.83 8.56
CA ILE A 152 6.28 13.94 9.23
C ILE A 152 7.75 13.62 9.57
N TYR A 153 8.06 12.32 9.80
CA TYR A 153 9.38 11.86 10.27
C TYR A 153 10.14 10.98 9.28
N LYS A 154 9.52 10.60 8.15
CA LYS A 154 10.13 9.69 7.20
C LYS A 154 9.58 9.95 5.80
N LYS A 155 10.47 10.16 4.86
CA LYS A 155 10.13 10.19 3.44
C LYS A 155 9.68 8.79 2.99
N GLY A 156 8.61 8.72 2.22
CA GLY A 156 8.15 7.47 1.63
C GLY A 156 9.23 6.85 0.74
N VAL A 157 9.21 5.53 0.62
CA VAL A 157 10.02 4.85 -0.39
C VAL A 157 9.31 4.91 -1.75
N THR A 158 10.03 4.64 -2.83
CA THR A 158 9.40 4.59 -4.15
C THR A 158 8.38 3.46 -4.23
N PRO A 159 7.31 3.61 -5.04
CA PRO A 159 6.34 2.52 -5.25
C PRO A 159 6.98 1.20 -5.67
N TYR A 160 8.04 1.24 -6.46
CA TYR A 160 8.78 0.07 -6.88
C TYR A 160 9.45 -0.64 -5.69
N GLU A 161 10.12 0.10 -4.81
CA GLU A 161 10.71 -0.46 -3.60
C GLU A 161 9.65 -1.07 -2.67
N ALA A 162 8.50 -0.40 -2.52
CA ALA A 162 7.39 -0.92 -1.71
C ALA A 162 6.82 -2.23 -2.28
N VAL A 163 6.63 -2.31 -3.61
CA VAL A 163 6.19 -3.54 -4.29
C VAL A 163 7.18 -4.68 -4.06
N ARG A 164 8.49 -4.42 -4.17
CA ARG A 164 9.52 -5.43 -3.89
C ARG A 164 9.48 -5.93 -2.45
N VAL A 165 9.31 -5.04 -1.48
CA VAL A 165 9.18 -5.42 -0.06
C VAL A 165 7.95 -6.31 0.14
N ILE A 166 6.78 -5.93 -0.40
CA ILE A 166 5.56 -6.74 -0.27
C ILE A 166 5.75 -8.10 -0.92
N LYS A 167 6.32 -8.17 -2.13
CA LYS A 167 6.62 -9.41 -2.83
C LYS A 167 7.52 -10.33 -1.99
N ALA A 168 8.60 -9.80 -1.44
CA ALA A 168 9.55 -10.56 -0.60
C ALA A 168 8.91 -11.06 0.72
N MET A 169 7.88 -10.38 1.23
CA MET A 169 7.17 -10.75 2.46
C MET A 169 5.94 -11.64 2.21
N GLY A 170 5.61 -11.95 0.97
CA GLY A 170 4.56 -12.92 0.60
C GLY A 170 4.85 -14.30 1.18
N GLY A 171 3.84 -14.95 1.76
CA GLY A 171 3.95 -16.23 2.47
C GLY A 171 4.58 -16.17 3.88
N VAL A 172 5.19 -15.04 4.25
CA VAL A 172 5.78 -14.82 5.59
C VAL A 172 4.91 -13.88 6.43
N LEU A 173 4.75 -12.63 6.00
CA LEU A 173 3.92 -11.64 6.69
C LEU A 173 2.55 -11.49 6.02
N PHE A 174 2.49 -11.62 4.71
CA PHE A 174 1.31 -11.42 3.89
C PHE A 174 0.86 -12.71 3.23
N ASP A 175 -0.44 -12.80 2.98
CA ASP A 175 -1.04 -13.94 2.27
C ASP A 175 -0.53 -13.97 0.81
N PRO A 176 -0.03 -15.11 0.30
CA PRO A 176 0.57 -15.20 -1.02
C PRO A 176 -0.44 -14.90 -2.14
N ASP A 177 -1.70 -15.33 -2.01
CA ASP A 177 -2.73 -15.12 -3.04
C ASP A 177 -3.12 -13.64 -3.10
N VAL A 178 -3.20 -12.97 -1.94
CA VAL A 178 -3.44 -11.53 -1.85
C VAL A 178 -2.26 -10.75 -2.43
N VAL A 179 -1.02 -11.17 -2.17
CA VAL A 179 0.18 -10.56 -2.75
C VAL A 179 0.21 -10.73 -4.26
N GLU A 180 -0.14 -11.90 -4.79
CA GLU A 180 -0.20 -12.13 -6.24
C GLU A 180 -1.27 -11.22 -6.90
N ALA A 181 -2.47 -11.14 -6.29
CA ALA A 181 -3.53 -10.24 -6.75
C ALA A 181 -3.06 -8.77 -6.74
N PHE A 182 -2.40 -8.32 -5.66
CA PHE A 182 -1.81 -6.98 -5.55
C PHE A 182 -0.79 -6.73 -6.66
N LEU A 183 0.19 -7.61 -6.85
CA LEU A 183 1.24 -7.46 -7.86
C LEU A 183 0.68 -7.43 -9.29
N SER A 184 -0.43 -8.12 -9.56
CA SER A 184 -1.08 -8.09 -10.88
C SER A 184 -1.89 -6.82 -11.15
N THR A 185 -2.15 -5.99 -10.15
CA THR A 185 -2.99 -4.79 -10.25
C THR A 185 -2.21 -3.49 -10.09
N VAL A 186 -1.07 -3.54 -9.40
CA VAL A 186 -0.24 -2.38 -9.10
C VAL A 186 0.97 -2.37 -10.02
N VAL A 187 1.02 -1.40 -10.92
CA VAL A 187 2.17 -1.15 -11.81
C VAL A 187 2.89 0.10 -11.31
N PRO A 188 4.05 -0.04 -10.64
CA PRO A 188 4.75 1.10 -10.03
C PRO A 188 5.16 2.17 -11.03
N TYR A 189 5.59 1.72 -12.20
CA TYR A 189 6.01 2.56 -13.31
C TYR A 189 5.42 2.01 -14.61
N PRO A 190 4.25 2.51 -15.06
CA PRO A 190 3.69 2.08 -16.33
C PRO A 190 4.65 2.32 -17.50
N ALA A 191 4.63 1.44 -18.50
CA ALA A 191 5.38 1.66 -19.72
C ALA A 191 5.00 3.02 -20.34
N GLY A 192 6.02 3.81 -20.74
CA GLY A 192 5.86 5.19 -21.20
C GLY A 192 6.06 6.24 -20.11
N SER A 193 6.14 5.89 -18.82
CA SER A 193 6.47 6.85 -17.76
C SER A 193 7.87 7.40 -17.94
N MET A 194 8.04 8.71 -17.80
CA MET A 194 9.35 9.33 -17.70
C MET A 194 9.85 9.26 -16.25
N VAL A 195 11.10 8.83 -16.07
CA VAL A 195 11.71 8.64 -14.77
C VAL A 195 13.10 9.27 -14.72
N GLU A 196 13.45 9.83 -13.57
CA GLU A 196 14.79 10.29 -13.26
C GLU A 196 15.52 9.21 -12.47
N LEU A 197 16.72 8.87 -12.90
CA LEU A 197 17.59 7.88 -12.29
C LEU A 197 18.54 8.51 -11.26
N SER A 198 19.02 7.69 -10.32
CA SER A 198 19.92 8.15 -9.24
C SER A 198 21.23 8.76 -9.70
N ASN A 199 21.64 8.52 -10.93
CA ASN A 199 22.80 9.13 -11.57
C ASN A 199 22.47 10.45 -12.33
N GLY A 200 21.24 10.94 -12.26
CA GLY A 200 20.79 12.17 -12.93
C GLY A 200 20.32 11.98 -14.37
N GLN A 201 20.40 10.79 -14.95
CA GLN A 201 19.85 10.49 -16.27
C GLN A 201 18.33 10.48 -16.24
N ILE A 202 17.69 10.82 -17.37
CA ILE A 202 16.24 10.72 -17.54
C ILE A 202 15.94 9.69 -18.61
N GLY A 203 15.02 8.81 -18.32
CA GLY A 203 14.62 7.74 -19.23
C GLY A 203 13.11 7.53 -19.29
N VAL A 204 12.70 6.68 -20.22
CA VAL A 204 11.33 6.20 -20.37
C VAL A 204 11.29 4.73 -19.98
N VAL A 205 10.31 4.37 -19.16
CA VAL A 205 10.04 2.98 -18.83
C VAL A 205 9.55 2.24 -20.07
N THR A 206 10.24 1.17 -20.44
CA THR A 206 9.87 0.31 -21.58
C THR A 206 9.22 -0.99 -21.14
N ALA A 207 9.55 -1.48 -19.93
CA ALA A 207 8.90 -2.62 -19.29
C ALA A 207 8.94 -2.47 -17.77
N SER A 208 7.97 -3.10 -17.05
CA SER A 208 7.87 -3.09 -15.59
C SER A 208 7.73 -4.50 -14.99
N ASP A 209 7.63 -5.52 -15.81
CA ASP A 209 7.50 -6.93 -15.44
C ASP A 209 8.25 -7.81 -16.44
N PRO A 210 9.10 -8.77 -16.02
CA PRO A 210 9.43 -9.09 -14.62
C PRO A 210 10.33 -8.06 -13.94
N ASP A 211 11.12 -7.28 -14.72
CA ASP A 211 12.06 -6.29 -14.22
C ASP A 211 11.79 -4.92 -14.81
N LEU A 212 12.07 -3.87 -14.04
CA LEU A 212 11.92 -2.50 -14.50
C LEU A 212 13.00 -2.17 -15.54
N THR A 213 12.60 -2.00 -16.80
CA THR A 213 13.49 -1.62 -17.89
C THR A 213 13.29 -0.14 -18.26
N VAL A 214 14.39 0.61 -18.26
CA VAL A 214 14.40 2.04 -18.57
C VAL A 214 15.32 2.32 -19.74
N ARG A 215 14.76 2.96 -20.78
CA ARG A 215 15.51 3.49 -21.92
C ARG A 215 15.89 4.93 -21.65
N VAL A 216 17.18 5.21 -21.52
CA VAL A 216 17.69 6.58 -21.28
C VAL A 216 17.50 7.45 -22.52
N ILE A 217 16.94 8.66 -22.30
CA ILE A 217 16.70 9.66 -23.35
C ILE A 217 17.59 10.88 -23.17
N TYR A 218 17.87 11.27 -21.91
CA TYR A 218 18.74 12.39 -21.58
C TYR A 218 19.87 11.92 -20.64
N ASP A 219 21.07 12.44 -20.88
CA ASP A 219 22.23 12.18 -20.02
C ASP A 219 22.17 13.00 -18.72
N GLU A 220 23.19 12.84 -17.88
CA GLU A 220 23.34 13.52 -16.58
C GLU A 220 23.45 15.05 -16.70
N GLN A 221 23.78 15.57 -17.87
CA GLN A 221 23.86 17.00 -18.18
C GLN A 221 22.57 17.55 -18.83
N GLY A 222 21.58 16.68 -19.06
CA GLY A 222 20.30 17.03 -19.68
C GLY A 222 20.34 17.10 -21.21
N TYR A 223 21.39 16.61 -21.86
CA TYR A 223 21.45 16.51 -23.31
C TYR A 223 20.80 15.22 -23.78
N LYS A 224 20.09 15.33 -24.92
CA LYS A 224 19.47 14.16 -25.54
C LYS A 224 20.54 13.18 -26.04
N VAL A 225 20.45 11.92 -25.61
CA VAL A 225 21.38 10.88 -26.06
C VAL A 225 21.07 10.46 -27.50
N ASN A 226 22.11 10.29 -28.33
CA ASN A 226 21.95 9.88 -29.73
C ASN A 226 21.70 8.38 -29.87
N GLU A 227 22.28 7.58 -28.96
CA GLU A 227 22.07 6.13 -28.88
C GLU A 227 21.39 5.80 -27.57
N ALA A 228 20.14 5.35 -27.65
CA ALA A 228 19.38 4.97 -26.45
C ALA A 228 19.97 3.71 -25.81
N LYS A 229 20.39 3.84 -24.54
CA LYS A 229 20.80 2.68 -23.72
C LYS A 229 19.60 2.23 -22.89
N GLU A 230 19.39 0.94 -22.82
CA GLU A 230 18.42 0.32 -21.91
C GLU A 230 19.13 -0.23 -20.69
N PHE A 231 18.57 0.05 -19.52
CA PHE A 231 19.01 -0.50 -18.25
C PHE A 231 17.88 -1.32 -17.65
N VAL A 232 18.20 -2.53 -17.24
CA VAL A 232 17.34 -3.35 -16.39
C VAL A 232 17.68 -3.00 -14.96
N LEU A 233 16.70 -2.51 -14.21
CA LEU A 233 16.83 -2.11 -12.82
C LEU A 233 16.34 -3.26 -11.94
N ASP A 234 17.23 -4.18 -11.66
CA ASP A 234 17.02 -5.34 -10.79
C ASP A 234 17.57 -5.11 -9.36
N GLU A 235 17.66 -6.18 -8.58
CA GLU A 235 18.15 -6.12 -7.19
C GLU A 235 19.64 -5.79 -7.09
N ASP A 236 20.43 -6.15 -8.09
CA ASP A 236 21.87 -5.99 -8.11
C ASP A 236 22.29 -4.64 -8.72
N THR A 237 21.35 -3.90 -9.31
CA THR A 237 21.63 -2.65 -9.99
C THR A 237 21.74 -1.49 -8.99
N GLU A 238 22.86 -0.76 -9.03
CA GLU A 238 23.05 0.45 -8.21
C GLU A 238 22.15 1.63 -8.64
N LEU A 239 21.68 1.63 -9.90
CA LEU A 239 20.76 2.64 -10.43
C LEU A 239 19.36 2.46 -9.87
N LYS A 240 18.78 3.55 -9.40
CA LYS A 240 17.41 3.61 -8.85
C LYS A 240 16.61 4.72 -9.51
N VAL A 241 15.29 4.53 -9.61
CA VAL A 241 14.38 5.61 -9.93
C VAL A 241 14.23 6.48 -8.69
N ILE A 242 14.47 7.79 -8.83
CA ILE A 242 14.32 8.75 -7.73
C ILE A 242 13.07 9.62 -7.88
N ARG A 243 12.56 9.78 -9.11
CA ARG A 243 11.36 10.57 -9.39
C ARG A 243 10.69 10.13 -10.69
N ILE A 244 9.36 10.24 -10.75
CA ILE A 244 8.56 10.25 -11.96
C ILE A 244 8.42 11.70 -12.41
N SER A 245 8.64 11.97 -13.68
CA SER A 245 8.56 13.31 -14.28
C SER A 245 7.28 13.48 -15.07
#